data_e263ffaa848709cb7ffde45d1d89f571
#
_entry.id   e263ffaa848709cb7ffde45d1d89f571
#
_cell.length_a   1.000
_cell.length_b   1.000
_cell.length_c   1.000
_cell.angle_alpha   90.00
_cell.angle_beta   90.00
_cell.angle_gamma   90.00
#
_symmetry.space_group_name_H-M   'P 1'
#
loop_
_entity.id
_entity.type
_entity.pdbx_description
1 polymer ?
#
loop_
_entity_poly.entity_id
_entity_poly.type
_entity_poly.pdbx_seq_one_letter_code
_entity_poly.pdbx_strand_id
1 'polypeptide(L)'
;MLRQAKFEDAQAIQNLICFYSEDGKMLFRSLEEIKQNIAAFRVYEKSGEVIGICNLKYGWDKLVEIRSLGVDPRFHRQGIATQMVQDSIHQALLNQDCDTVFVLTYAIHLFEKLGFQIIDKINLPQKVWNDCQQCLHQDNCDE
;
A
#
# COMPACT_ATOMS: atom_id res chain seq x y z
N MET A 1 -4.18 12.26 11.26
CA MET A 1 -2.81 12.13 11.77
C MET A 1 -2.22 10.78 11.36
N LEU A 2 -1.10 10.82 10.69
CA LEU A 2 -0.38 9.60 10.31
C LEU A 2 0.37 9.03 11.52
N ARG A 3 0.28 7.71 11.69
CA ARG A 3 0.99 7.02 12.76
C ARG A 3 1.22 5.56 12.41
N GLN A 4 2.07 4.92 13.19
CA GLN A 4 2.28 3.48 13.11
C GLN A 4 1.00 2.75 13.53
N ALA A 5 0.63 1.70 12.81
CA ALA A 5 -0.52 0.89 13.16
C ALA A 5 -0.26 0.14 14.47
N LYS A 6 -1.32 -0.02 15.25
CA LYS A 6 -1.33 -0.82 16.48
C LYS A 6 -2.11 -2.10 16.22
N PHE A 7 -1.88 -3.10 17.06
CA PHE A 7 -2.57 -4.37 16.94
C PHE A 7 -4.10 -4.21 16.92
N GLU A 8 -4.62 -3.25 17.68
CA GLU A 8 -6.04 -2.92 17.76
C GLU A 8 -6.60 -2.37 16.45
N ASP A 9 -5.76 -1.84 15.58
CA ASP A 9 -6.19 -1.26 14.31
C ASP A 9 -6.48 -2.32 13.24
N ALA A 10 -6.14 -3.59 13.50
CA ALA A 10 -6.19 -4.63 12.47
C ALA A 10 -7.59 -4.78 11.84
N GLN A 11 -8.64 -4.68 12.64
CA GLN A 11 -10.01 -4.81 12.10
C GLN A 11 -10.36 -3.64 11.19
N ALA A 12 -10.00 -2.42 11.58
CA ALA A 12 -10.25 -1.24 10.75
C ALA A 12 -9.46 -1.31 9.45
N ILE A 13 -8.23 -1.81 9.51
CA ILE A 13 -7.40 -2.03 8.32
C ILE A 13 -8.08 -3.05 7.40
N GLN A 14 -8.55 -4.16 7.94
CA GLN A 14 -9.23 -5.18 7.15
C GLN A 14 -10.49 -4.64 6.50
N ASN A 15 -11.26 -3.82 7.21
CA ASN A 15 -12.48 -3.24 6.65
C ASN A 15 -12.20 -2.40 5.41
N LEU A 16 -11.14 -1.61 5.42
CA LEU A 16 -10.74 -0.82 4.25
C LEU A 16 -10.23 -1.71 3.12
N ILE A 17 -9.44 -2.72 3.45
CA ILE A 17 -8.95 -3.67 2.45
C ILE A 17 -10.11 -4.40 1.79
N CYS A 18 -11.09 -4.87 2.57
CA CYS A 18 -12.26 -5.56 2.04
C CYS A 18 -13.07 -4.66 1.11
N PHE A 19 -13.25 -3.40 1.49
CA PHE A 19 -13.96 -2.44 0.65
C PHE A 19 -13.34 -2.34 -0.74
N TYR A 20 -12.01 -2.20 -0.81
CA TYR A 20 -11.33 -2.07 -2.08
C TYR A 20 -11.14 -3.39 -2.80
N SER A 21 -11.03 -4.51 -2.07
CA SER A 21 -10.87 -5.82 -2.71
C SER A 21 -12.14 -6.28 -3.40
N GLU A 22 -13.31 -5.88 -2.91
CA GLU A 22 -14.58 -6.17 -3.56
C GLU A 22 -14.67 -5.54 -4.95
N ASP A 23 -14.03 -4.40 -5.15
CA ASP A 23 -13.95 -3.74 -6.44
C ASP A 23 -12.75 -4.21 -7.29
N GLY A 24 -12.00 -5.20 -6.81
CA GLY A 24 -10.82 -5.69 -7.50
C GLY A 24 -9.64 -4.73 -7.52
N LYS A 25 -9.66 -3.68 -6.70
CA LYS A 25 -8.61 -2.65 -6.67
C LYS A 25 -7.50 -2.97 -5.71
N MET A 26 -7.68 -3.98 -4.87
CA MET A 26 -6.72 -4.33 -3.83
C MET A 26 -6.83 -5.82 -3.55
N LEU A 27 -5.71 -6.49 -3.28
CA LEU A 27 -5.71 -7.88 -2.89
C LEU A 27 -6.25 -8.03 -1.47
N PHE A 28 -7.12 -9.02 -1.28
CA PHE A 28 -7.65 -9.36 0.02
C PHE A 28 -6.53 -9.82 0.95
N ARG A 29 -6.61 -9.42 2.22
CA ARG A 29 -5.70 -9.89 3.27
C ARG A 29 -6.55 -10.34 4.46
N SER A 30 -6.24 -11.50 5.02
CA SER A 30 -6.93 -12.01 6.19
C SER A 30 -6.58 -11.18 7.43
N LEU A 31 -7.46 -11.21 8.42
CA LEU A 31 -7.21 -10.52 9.69
C LEU A 31 -5.92 -11.02 10.34
N GLU A 32 -5.70 -12.32 10.28
CA GLU A 32 -4.48 -12.95 10.82
C GLU A 32 -3.22 -12.44 10.15
N GLU A 33 -3.24 -12.37 8.82
CA GLU A 33 -2.11 -11.86 8.06
C GLU A 33 -1.82 -10.40 8.41
N ILE A 34 -2.87 -9.59 8.55
CA ILE A 34 -2.73 -8.19 8.94
C ILE A 34 -2.10 -8.08 10.31
N LYS A 35 -2.56 -8.88 11.27
CA LYS A 35 -2.02 -8.88 12.63
C LYS A 35 -0.56 -9.30 12.68
N GLN A 36 -0.18 -10.31 11.87
CA GLN A 36 1.20 -10.79 11.81
C GLN A 36 2.13 -9.74 11.23
N ASN A 37 1.62 -8.87 10.37
CA ASN A 37 2.41 -7.85 9.68
C ASN A 37 2.07 -6.43 10.13
N ILE A 38 1.49 -6.29 11.31
CA ILE A 38 0.97 -5.00 11.77
C ILE A 38 2.06 -3.91 11.81
N ALA A 39 3.29 -4.29 12.08
CA ALA A 39 4.40 -3.34 12.12
C ALA A 39 4.71 -2.72 10.76
N ALA A 40 4.26 -3.34 9.68
CA ALA A 40 4.48 -2.85 8.32
C ALA A 40 3.35 -1.91 7.85
N PHE A 41 2.33 -1.71 8.66
CA PHE A 41 1.21 -0.83 8.33
C PHE A 41 1.34 0.54 8.97
N ARG A 42 1.00 1.55 8.18
CA ARG A 42 0.82 2.93 8.65
C ARG A 42 -0.65 3.27 8.48
N VAL A 43 -1.20 4.02 9.41
CA VAL A 43 -2.60 4.43 9.34
C VAL A 43 -2.73 5.94 9.46
N TYR A 44 -3.80 6.46 8.87
CA TYR A 44 -4.20 7.85 9.06
C TYR A 44 -5.45 7.85 9.95
N GLU A 45 -5.33 8.46 11.11
CA GLU A 45 -6.42 8.54 12.07
C GLU A 45 -6.99 9.94 12.11
N LYS A 46 -8.32 10.02 12.08
CA LYS A 46 -9.02 11.29 12.18
C LYS A 46 -10.20 11.11 13.13
N SER A 47 -10.25 11.92 14.18
CA SER A 47 -11.32 11.88 15.18
C SER A 47 -11.51 10.48 15.79
N GLY A 48 -10.41 9.79 16.06
CA GLY A 48 -10.44 8.46 16.66
C GLY A 48 -10.75 7.32 15.69
N GLU A 49 -10.90 7.59 14.39
CA GLU A 49 -11.23 6.61 13.39
C GLU A 49 -10.08 6.45 12.39
N VAL A 50 -9.73 5.21 12.07
CA VAL A 50 -8.75 4.91 11.02
C VAL A 50 -9.44 5.08 9.66
N ILE A 51 -9.01 6.07 8.90
CA ILE A 51 -9.60 6.40 7.59
C ILE A 51 -8.65 6.19 6.43
N GLY A 52 -7.41 5.87 6.69
CA GLY A 52 -6.43 5.59 5.64
C GLY A 52 -5.45 4.53 6.10
N ILE A 53 -5.00 3.72 5.15
CA ILE A 53 -4.04 2.65 5.41
C ILE A 53 -2.99 2.61 4.32
N CYS A 54 -1.80 2.13 4.69
CA CYS A 54 -0.73 1.88 3.76
C CYS A 54 0.19 0.81 4.34
N ASN A 55 0.61 -0.13 3.51
CA ASN A 55 1.55 -1.17 3.91
C ASN A 55 2.86 -1.00 3.16
N LEU A 56 3.99 -1.17 3.87
CA LEU A 56 5.30 -1.22 3.26
C LEU A 56 5.81 -2.64 3.31
N LYS A 57 6.02 -3.24 2.14
CA LYS A 57 6.51 -4.61 2.03
C LYS A 57 8.00 -4.59 1.76
N TYR A 58 8.78 -5.00 2.73
CA TYR A 58 10.20 -5.29 2.61
C TYR A 58 10.38 -6.78 2.26
N GLY A 59 11.56 -7.19 1.91
CA GLY A 59 11.85 -8.60 1.64
C GLY A 59 12.47 -8.83 0.27
N TRP A 60 12.65 -7.78 -0.51
CA TRP A 60 13.42 -7.81 -1.75
C TRP A 60 14.67 -6.96 -1.55
N ASP A 61 15.77 -7.39 -2.16
CA ASP A 61 17.03 -6.66 -2.02
C ASP A 61 16.87 -5.22 -2.52
N LYS A 62 17.06 -4.27 -1.59
CA LYS A 62 17.00 -2.82 -1.85
C LYS A 62 15.68 -2.30 -2.38
N LEU A 63 14.63 -3.12 -2.41
CA LEU A 63 13.32 -2.75 -2.92
C LEU A 63 12.30 -2.73 -1.79
N VAL A 64 11.42 -1.74 -1.82
CA VAL A 64 10.26 -1.66 -0.92
C VAL A 64 9.03 -1.41 -1.77
N GLU A 65 7.99 -2.17 -1.52
CA GLU A 65 6.71 -2.01 -2.19
C GLU A 65 5.73 -1.25 -1.29
N ILE A 66 5.11 -0.20 -1.84
CA ILE A 66 3.92 0.40 -1.25
C ILE A 66 2.73 -0.43 -1.69
N ARG A 67 2.03 -1.04 -0.74
CA ARG A 67 0.87 -1.87 -1.07
C ARG A 67 -0.28 -1.55 -0.12
N SER A 68 -1.48 -1.95 -0.52
CA SER A 68 -2.69 -1.76 0.28
C SER A 68 -2.91 -0.30 0.69
N LEU A 69 -2.58 0.64 -0.20
CA LEU A 69 -2.87 2.05 0.03
C LEU A 69 -4.36 2.30 -0.23
N GLY A 70 -5.07 2.72 0.78
CA GLY A 70 -6.48 3.02 0.65
C GLY A 70 -6.92 4.08 1.63
N VAL A 71 -7.81 4.96 1.17
CA VAL A 71 -8.41 6.00 2.00
C VAL A 71 -9.92 5.82 1.93
N ASP A 72 -10.59 5.94 3.07
CA ASP A 72 -12.05 5.87 3.15
C ASP A 72 -12.65 6.88 2.15
N PRO A 73 -13.59 6.45 1.27
CA PRO A 73 -14.15 7.33 0.26
C PRO A 73 -14.76 8.62 0.79
N ARG A 74 -15.23 8.63 2.04
CA ARG A 74 -15.77 9.84 2.68
C ARG A 74 -14.73 10.95 2.80
N PHE A 75 -13.45 10.60 2.74
CA PHE A 75 -12.34 11.54 2.93
C PHE A 75 -11.47 11.70 1.70
N HIS A 76 -11.96 11.29 0.53
CA HIS A 76 -11.23 11.50 -0.73
C HIS A 76 -11.08 12.98 -1.05
N ARG A 77 -10.05 13.29 -1.84
CA ARG A 77 -9.74 14.65 -2.33
C ARG A 77 -9.31 15.62 -1.24
N GLN A 78 -8.84 15.08 -0.10
CA GLN A 78 -8.31 15.90 1.00
C GLN A 78 -6.79 15.81 1.10
N GLY A 79 -6.14 15.16 0.13
CA GLY A 79 -4.70 15.02 0.11
C GLY A 79 -4.16 13.96 1.04
N ILE A 80 -5.02 13.12 1.62
CA ILE A 80 -4.60 12.09 2.59
C ILE A 80 -3.74 11.03 1.91
N ALA A 81 -4.15 10.54 0.73
CA ALA A 81 -3.36 9.56 0.00
C ALA A 81 -1.96 10.08 -0.33
N THR A 82 -1.88 11.34 -0.76
CA THR A 82 -0.60 12.01 -1.04
C THR A 82 0.28 12.05 0.20
N GLN A 83 -0.29 12.43 1.34
CA GLN A 83 0.46 12.47 2.60
C GLN A 83 0.96 11.09 2.99
N MET A 84 0.13 10.05 2.79
CA MET A 84 0.51 8.68 3.14
C MET A 84 1.63 8.16 2.24
N VAL A 85 1.59 8.48 0.95
CA VAL A 85 2.67 8.07 0.03
C VAL A 85 3.97 8.77 0.41
N GLN A 86 3.92 10.07 0.69
CA GLN A 86 5.10 10.83 1.10
C GLN A 86 5.69 10.30 2.41
N ASP A 87 4.84 9.97 3.38
CA ASP A 87 5.27 9.35 4.63
C ASP A 87 5.90 7.98 4.37
N SER A 88 5.31 7.19 3.50
CA SER A 88 5.83 5.86 3.16
C SER A 88 7.21 5.94 2.53
N ILE A 89 7.41 6.89 1.63
CA ILE A 89 8.72 7.12 1.02
C ILE A 89 9.74 7.49 2.09
N HIS A 90 9.36 8.39 3.01
CA HIS A 90 10.23 8.80 4.11
C HIS A 90 10.61 7.61 4.98
N GLN A 91 9.64 6.78 5.36
CA GLN A 91 9.90 5.58 6.16
C GLN A 91 10.82 4.60 5.43
N ALA A 92 10.60 4.42 4.13
CA ALA A 92 11.45 3.54 3.32
C ALA A 92 12.89 4.04 3.26
N LEU A 93 13.09 5.35 3.14
CA LEU A 93 14.42 5.96 3.08
C LEU A 93 15.18 5.89 4.41
N LEU A 94 14.46 5.72 5.52
CA LEU A 94 15.10 5.50 6.82
C LEU A 94 15.72 4.11 6.93
N ASN A 95 15.29 3.18 6.06
CA ASN A 95 15.86 1.85 6.00
C ASN A 95 17.09 1.90 5.09
N GLN A 96 18.27 1.64 5.65
CA GLN A 96 19.54 1.76 4.93
C GLN A 96 19.68 0.79 3.77
N ASP A 97 18.90 -0.29 3.75
CA ASP A 97 18.94 -1.29 2.69
C ASP A 97 18.02 -0.98 1.52
N CYS A 98 17.26 0.12 1.59
CA CYS A 98 16.31 0.50 0.55
C CYS A 98 16.88 1.62 -0.33
N ASP A 99 16.87 1.41 -1.64
CA ASP A 99 17.23 2.46 -2.60
C ASP A 99 16.13 2.69 -3.64
N THR A 100 15.11 1.84 -3.68
CA THR A 100 14.05 1.93 -4.67
C THR A 100 12.70 1.60 -4.03
N VAL A 101 11.72 2.46 -4.28
CA VAL A 101 10.33 2.24 -3.84
C VAL A 101 9.50 2.04 -5.11
N PHE A 102 8.69 0.99 -5.12
CA PHE A 102 7.80 0.74 -6.25
C PHE A 102 6.37 0.48 -5.77
N VAL A 103 5.43 0.55 -6.69
CA VAL A 103 4.02 0.32 -6.41
C VAL A 103 3.37 -0.36 -7.62
N LEU A 104 2.46 -1.28 -7.33
CA LEU A 104 1.58 -1.89 -8.33
C LEU A 104 0.21 -1.25 -8.13
N THR A 105 -0.24 -0.43 -9.08
CA THR A 105 -1.40 0.42 -8.83
C THR A 105 -2.20 0.70 -10.10
N TYR A 106 -3.49 0.96 -9.91
CA TYR A 106 -4.34 1.55 -10.95
C TYR A 106 -4.41 3.09 -10.82
N ALA A 107 -3.90 3.65 -9.72
CA ALA A 107 -3.89 5.10 -9.47
C ALA A 107 -2.64 5.76 -10.05
N ILE A 108 -2.41 5.56 -11.35
CA ILE A 108 -1.18 5.97 -12.03
C ILE A 108 -0.96 7.48 -11.89
N HIS A 109 -2.01 8.28 -12.08
CA HIS A 109 -1.87 9.74 -12.02
C HIS A 109 -1.39 10.26 -10.68
N LEU A 110 -1.87 9.64 -9.59
CA LEU A 110 -1.44 10.02 -8.24
C LEU A 110 0.06 9.85 -8.09
N PHE A 111 0.56 8.68 -8.49
CA PHE A 111 1.97 8.35 -8.31
C PHE A 111 2.87 9.11 -9.27
N GLU A 112 2.41 9.37 -10.50
CA GLU A 112 3.18 10.19 -11.44
C GLU A 112 3.38 11.61 -10.92
N LYS A 113 2.35 12.19 -10.29
CA LYS A 113 2.45 13.53 -9.67
C LYS A 113 3.48 13.55 -8.55
N LEU A 114 3.72 12.42 -7.91
CA LEU A 114 4.67 12.31 -6.80
C LEU A 114 6.07 11.93 -7.25
N GLY A 115 6.31 11.86 -8.57
CA GLY A 115 7.62 11.59 -9.13
C GLY A 115 7.88 10.14 -9.47
N PHE A 116 6.90 9.27 -9.35
CA PHE A 116 7.04 7.87 -9.76
C PHE A 116 7.04 7.78 -11.28
N GLN A 117 7.79 6.82 -11.80
CA GLN A 117 7.87 6.54 -13.23
C GLN A 117 7.36 5.14 -13.51
N ILE A 118 6.65 4.99 -14.62
CA ILE A 118 6.20 3.67 -15.07
C ILE A 118 7.43 2.90 -15.56
N ILE A 119 7.59 1.66 -15.10
CA ILE A 119 8.66 0.77 -15.54
C ILE A 119 8.08 -0.53 -16.08
N ASP A 120 8.91 -1.23 -16.86
CA ASP A 120 8.54 -2.55 -17.34
C ASP A 120 8.60 -3.55 -16.18
N LYS A 121 7.58 -4.38 -16.04
CA LYS A 121 7.49 -5.39 -15.00
C LYS A 121 8.67 -6.36 -15.00
N ILE A 122 9.28 -6.61 -16.16
CA ILE A 122 10.42 -7.51 -16.28
C ILE A 122 11.61 -7.06 -15.41
N ASN A 123 11.64 -5.79 -15.06
CA ASN A 123 12.72 -5.24 -14.21
C ASN A 123 12.50 -5.49 -12.71
N LEU A 124 11.40 -6.15 -12.35
CA LEU A 124 11.10 -6.46 -10.95
C LEU A 124 11.47 -7.91 -10.62
N PRO A 125 11.84 -8.20 -9.35
CA PRO A 125 12.16 -9.57 -8.95
C PRO A 125 10.99 -10.53 -9.11
N GLN A 126 11.29 -11.80 -9.32
CA GLN A 126 10.29 -12.87 -9.44
C GLN A 126 9.28 -12.88 -8.30
N LYS A 127 9.72 -12.53 -7.08
CA LYS A 127 8.86 -12.54 -5.90
C LYS A 127 7.67 -11.59 -6.02
N VAL A 128 7.82 -10.50 -6.77
CA VAL A 128 6.73 -9.54 -6.99
C VAL A 128 5.62 -10.20 -7.81
N TRP A 129 5.98 -11.05 -8.77
CA TRP A 129 5.04 -11.72 -9.67
C TRP A 129 4.13 -12.70 -8.94
N ASN A 130 4.56 -13.24 -7.79
CA ASN A 130 3.75 -14.19 -7.03
C ASN A 130 2.46 -13.53 -6.55
N ASP A 131 2.51 -12.27 -6.16
CA ASP A 131 1.31 -11.52 -5.78
C ASP A 131 0.41 -11.28 -7.00
N CYS A 132 0.99 -10.99 -8.16
CA CYS A 132 0.23 -10.80 -9.39
C CYS A 132 -0.53 -12.05 -9.81
N GLN A 133 -0.01 -13.23 -9.54
CA GLN A 133 -0.67 -14.49 -9.85
C GLN A 133 -1.98 -14.68 -9.06
N GLN A 134 -2.13 -13.99 -7.96
CA GLN A 134 -3.33 -14.04 -7.13
C GLN A 134 -4.29 -12.89 -7.41
N CYS A 135 -3.92 -11.99 -8.31
CA CYS A 135 -4.71 -10.81 -8.64
C CYS A 135 -5.82 -11.17 -9.62
N LEU A 136 -7.03 -10.63 -9.41
CA LEU A 136 -8.17 -10.83 -10.31
C LEU A 136 -7.94 -10.25 -11.70
N HIS A 137 -7.00 -9.32 -11.83
CA HIS A 137 -6.70 -8.62 -13.08
C HIS A 137 -5.38 -9.09 -13.69
N GLN A 138 -4.96 -10.32 -13.38
CA GLN A 138 -3.67 -10.85 -13.79
C GLN A 138 -3.45 -10.73 -15.32
N ASP A 139 -4.48 -11.05 -16.11
CA ASP A 139 -4.39 -11.07 -17.57
C ASP A 139 -4.56 -9.68 -18.20
N ASN A 140 -5.10 -8.72 -17.44
CA ASN A 140 -5.38 -7.37 -17.92
C ASN A 140 -4.70 -6.31 -17.08
N CYS A 141 -3.58 -6.65 -16.47
CA CYS A 141 -2.86 -5.75 -15.57
C CYS A 141 -2.19 -4.64 -16.38
N ASP A 142 -2.48 -3.39 -16.01
CA ASP A 142 -1.92 -2.19 -16.65
C ASP A 142 -0.94 -1.42 -15.75
N GLU A 143 -0.51 -2.04 -14.66
CA GLU A 143 0.42 -1.47 -13.70
C GLU A 143 1.88 -1.43 -14.20
#